data_8611152eafb7666ac20564f005bfe34a
#
_entry.id   8611152eafb7666ac20564f005bfe34a
#
_cell.length_a   1.000
_cell.length_b   1.000
_cell.length_c   1.000
_cell.angle_alpha   90.00
_cell.angle_beta   90.00
_cell.angle_gamma   90.00
#
_symmetry.space_group_name_H-M   'P 1'
#
loop_
_entity.id
_entity.type
_entity.pdbx_description
1 polymer ?
#
loop_
_entity_poly.entity_id
_entity_poly.type
_entity_poly.pdbx_seq_one_letter_code
_entity_poly.pdbx_strand_id
1 'polypeptide(L)'
;KRDIGTGQSTLDADVIPAATNVLQYLQKVETSEFGALFMDRAGAVAFRDRAELQAFTTGVTFSSSGIPYRDISIVWGTEEMKNSVSITYTSGGSVAGTAIADDTTAQASYGIMDASYATILSSPVEASALASWLVGLYAQPQYRVDSLTVRLEAISAANKASVLDLELGDVVKVEFTPSGIGAVVSQIVSIDQISHEISIDSHDVTFTLSEALAAFILDDSIFGVLDDDILGF
;
A
#
# COMPACT_ATOMS: atom_id res chain seq x y z
N LYS A 1 -15.60 10.86 16.79
CA LYS A 1 -14.32 10.31 17.22
C LYS A 1 -13.37 10.30 16.01
N ARG A 2 -12.12 10.58 16.18
CA ARG A 2 -11.12 10.60 15.11
C ARG A 2 -9.81 10.01 15.63
N ASP A 3 -9.12 9.28 14.75
CA ASP A 3 -7.78 8.76 14.94
C ASP A 3 -6.97 9.17 13.71
N ILE A 4 -6.17 10.23 13.84
CA ILE A 4 -5.48 10.86 12.71
C ILE A 4 -4.02 10.99 13.08
N GLY A 5 -3.18 10.26 12.35
CA GLY A 5 -1.72 10.36 12.41
C GLY A 5 -1.20 11.71 11.87
N THR A 6 0.06 11.99 12.11
CA THR A 6 0.74 13.16 11.55
C THR A 6 1.24 12.80 10.14
N GLY A 7 0.75 13.52 9.11
CA GLY A 7 1.20 13.29 7.74
C GLY A 7 2.68 13.62 7.53
N GLN A 8 3.26 13.08 6.46
CA GLN A 8 4.66 13.28 6.06
C GLN A 8 4.82 14.43 5.07
N SER A 9 3.74 14.81 4.38
CA SER A 9 3.76 15.79 3.31
C SER A 9 3.28 17.16 3.78
N THR A 10 3.82 18.21 3.17
CA THR A 10 3.37 19.59 3.39
C THR A 10 2.30 19.94 2.35
N LEU A 11 1.08 20.10 2.81
CA LEU A 11 -0.05 20.45 1.96
C LEU A 11 -0.20 21.96 1.82
N ASP A 12 -0.66 22.41 0.65
CA ASP A 12 -0.95 23.82 0.41
C ASP A 12 -2.22 24.26 1.17
N ALA A 13 -2.23 25.52 1.56
CA ALA A 13 -3.41 26.12 2.15
C ALA A 13 -4.47 26.34 1.06
N ASP A 14 -5.54 25.56 1.11
CA ASP A 14 -6.66 25.65 0.19
C ASP A 14 -7.86 26.32 0.85
N VAL A 15 -8.58 27.12 0.07
CA VAL A 15 -9.89 27.66 0.47
C VAL A 15 -10.96 26.66 0.04
N ILE A 16 -11.53 25.95 1.02
CA ILE A 16 -12.60 25.00 0.73
C ILE A 16 -13.88 25.78 0.39
N PRO A 17 -14.37 25.74 -0.86
CA PRO A 17 -15.58 26.43 -1.25
C PRO A 17 -16.79 25.95 -0.45
N ALA A 18 -17.78 26.83 -0.26
CA ALA A 18 -19.06 26.45 0.31
C ALA A 18 -19.72 25.32 -0.53
N ALA A 19 -20.33 24.35 0.12
CA ALA A 19 -20.93 23.16 -0.48
C ALA A 19 -19.93 22.16 -1.10
N THR A 20 -18.65 22.22 -0.77
CA THR A 20 -17.69 21.15 -1.12
C THR A 20 -18.07 19.85 -0.44
N ASN A 21 -18.00 18.74 -1.19
CA ASN A 21 -18.15 17.41 -0.62
C ASN A 21 -16.94 17.09 0.25
N VAL A 22 -17.17 16.93 1.54
CA VAL A 22 -16.11 16.69 2.54
C VAL A 22 -15.31 15.44 2.20
N LEU A 23 -15.98 14.34 1.78
CA LEU A 23 -15.30 13.10 1.43
C LEU A 23 -14.37 13.29 0.22
N GLN A 24 -14.80 13.99 -0.82
CA GLN A 24 -13.96 14.28 -1.98
C GLN A 24 -12.73 15.12 -1.60
N TYR A 25 -12.88 16.05 -0.66
CA TYR A 25 -11.75 16.82 -0.18
C TYR A 25 -10.76 15.96 0.64
N LEU A 26 -11.28 15.12 1.52
CA LEU A 26 -10.46 14.19 2.28
C LEU A 26 -9.72 13.19 1.38
N GLN A 27 -10.34 12.73 0.29
CA GLN A 27 -9.69 11.90 -0.72
C GLN A 27 -8.55 12.62 -1.46
N LYS A 28 -8.65 13.94 -1.66
CA LYS A 28 -7.51 14.73 -2.18
C LYS A 28 -6.33 14.74 -1.21
N VAL A 29 -6.61 14.89 0.10
CA VAL A 29 -5.59 14.82 1.14
C VAL A 29 -4.95 13.43 1.15
N GLU A 30 -5.77 12.37 1.12
CA GLU A 30 -5.34 10.98 1.04
C GLU A 30 -4.42 10.73 -0.16
N THR A 31 -4.83 11.16 -1.37
CA THR A 31 -4.02 11.06 -2.58
C THR A 31 -2.71 11.85 -2.47
N SER A 32 -2.72 13.02 -1.80
CA SER A 32 -1.52 13.85 -1.66
C SER A 32 -0.51 13.25 -0.68
N GLU A 33 -0.98 12.55 0.34
CA GLU A 33 -0.16 11.88 1.35
C GLU A 33 0.21 10.45 0.93
N PHE A 34 -0.52 9.85 -0.02
CA PHE A 34 -0.49 8.41 -0.30
C PHE A 34 -0.71 7.58 0.96
N GLY A 35 -1.61 8.09 1.81
CA GLY A 35 -2.08 7.42 3.02
C GLY A 35 -3.36 6.64 2.78
N ALA A 36 -4.00 6.21 3.86
CA ALA A 36 -5.31 5.54 3.83
C ALA A 36 -6.30 6.22 4.78
N LEU A 37 -7.48 6.54 4.25
CA LEU A 37 -8.60 7.10 5.00
C LEU A 37 -9.70 6.04 5.12
N PHE A 38 -10.03 5.64 6.34
CA PHE A 38 -11.04 4.61 6.58
C PHE A 38 -11.81 4.84 7.87
N MET A 39 -12.80 3.99 8.12
CA MET A 39 -13.50 3.92 9.40
C MET A 39 -12.97 2.73 10.18
N ASP A 40 -12.43 2.96 11.37
CA ASP A 40 -11.95 1.89 12.25
C ASP A 40 -13.13 1.08 12.85
N ARG A 41 -12.82 -0.07 13.46
CA ARG A 41 -13.81 -0.91 14.14
C ARG A 41 -14.51 -0.22 15.32
N ALA A 42 -13.96 0.84 15.87
CA ALA A 42 -14.57 1.65 16.92
C ALA A 42 -15.51 2.74 16.37
N GLY A 43 -15.67 2.83 15.05
CA GLY A 43 -16.46 3.83 14.36
C GLY A 43 -15.82 5.22 14.39
N ALA A 44 -14.49 5.30 14.51
CA ALA A 44 -13.75 6.56 14.35
C ALA A 44 -13.29 6.70 12.90
N VAL A 45 -13.24 7.93 12.39
CA VAL A 45 -12.53 8.22 11.14
C VAL A 45 -11.04 8.15 11.44
N ALA A 46 -10.36 7.23 10.79
CA ALA A 46 -8.92 7.00 10.91
C ALA A 46 -8.21 7.44 9.64
N PHE A 47 -7.01 7.97 9.80
CA PHE A 47 -6.10 8.27 8.72
C PHE A 47 -4.71 7.74 9.09
N ARG A 48 -4.17 6.88 8.25
CA ARG A 48 -2.81 6.37 8.32
C ARG A 48 -1.97 7.08 7.26
N ASP A 49 -0.84 7.60 7.65
CA ASP A 49 0.09 8.21 6.71
C ASP A 49 0.89 7.14 5.94
N ARG A 50 1.61 7.58 4.93
CA ARG A 50 2.46 6.72 4.09
C ARG A 50 3.48 5.92 4.90
N ALA A 51 4.08 6.50 5.95
CA ALA A 51 5.07 5.82 6.76
C ALA A 51 4.44 4.74 7.66
N GLU A 52 3.24 4.97 8.16
CA GLU A 52 2.49 3.98 8.93
C GLU A 52 2.09 2.78 8.07
N LEU A 53 1.71 3.01 6.80
CA LEU A 53 1.37 1.95 5.83
C LEU A 53 2.58 1.14 5.36
N GLN A 54 3.79 1.56 5.69
CA GLN A 54 5.03 0.85 5.37
C GLN A 54 5.55 0.02 6.55
N ALA A 55 5.05 0.25 7.74
CA ALA A 55 5.58 -0.37 8.96
C ALA A 55 4.95 -1.74 9.21
N PHE A 56 5.74 -2.81 9.11
CA PHE A 56 5.32 -4.15 9.52
C PHE A 56 5.24 -4.25 11.06
N THR A 57 4.11 -3.81 11.62
CA THR A 57 3.89 -3.75 13.08
C THR A 57 3.02 -4.87 13.63
N THR A 58 2.22 -5.55 12.79
CA THR A 58 1.27 -6.57 13.23
C THR A 58 1.94 -7.86 13.69
N GLY A 59 3.13 -8.19 13.17
CA GLY A 59 3.79 -9.47 13.39
C GLY A 59 3.07 -10.68 12.77
N VAL A 60 2.00 -10.45 11.99
CA VAL A 60 1.20 -11.50 11.37
C VAL A 60 1.84 -11.96 10.07
N THR A 61 2.14 -13.25 9.98
CA THR A 61 2.68 -13.89 8.78
C THR A 61 1.73 -14.97 8.28
N PHE A 62 1.23 -14.80 7.08
CA PHE A 62 0.46 -15.81 6.36
C PHE A 62 1.41 -16.72 5.58
N SER A 63 1.50 -17.99 5.97
CA SER A 63 2.38 -18.97 5.34
C SER A 63 1.99 -20.40 5.73
N SER A 64 2.60 -21.39 5.13
CA SER A 64 2.42 -22.78 5.53
C SER A 64 2.94 -23.10 6.94
N SER A 65 3.88 -22.31 7.46
CA SER A 65 4.46 -22.45 8.80
C SER A 65 3.90 -21.46 9.83
N GLY A 66 3.28 -20.37 9.37
CA GLY A 66 2.64 -19.36 10.19
C GLY A 66 1.12 -19.55 10.28
N ILE A 67 0.35 -18.53 9.87
CA ILE A 67 -1.10 -18.65 9.72
C ILE A 67 -1.41 -19.22 8.34
N PRO A 68 -1.93 -20.44 8.23
CA PRO A 68 -2.24 -21.03 6.93
C PRO A 68 -3.42 -20.33 6.29
N TYR A 69 -3.33 -20.12 4.99
CA TYR A 69 -4.41 -19.62 4.14
C TYR A 69 -4.99 -20.75 3.29
N ARG A 70 -6.24 -20.59 2.90
CA ARG A 70 -6.96 -21.54 2.04
C ARG A 70 -6.69 -21.26 0.57
N ASP A 71 -6.68 -19.98 0.21
CA ASP A 71 -6.58 -19.52 -1.17
C ASP A 71 -5.75 -18.24 -1.25
N ILE A 72 -5.04 -18.06 -2.35
CA ILE A 72 -4.22 -16.89 -2.62
C ILE A 72 -4.30 -16.55 -4.10
N SER A 73 -4.57 -15.28 -4.39
CA SER A 73 -4.50 -14.72 -5.74
C SER A 73 -3.19 -13.96 -5.90
N ILE A 74 -2.42 -14.36 -6.91
CA ILE A 74 -1.14 -13.73 -7.23
C ILE A 74 -1.21 -13.23 -8.65
N VAL A 75 -0.96 -11.95 -8.83
CA VAL A 75 -0.88 -11.30 -10.14
C VAL A 75 0.59 -11.16 -10.53
N TRP A 76 0.89 -11.51 -11.76
CA TRP A 76 2.17 -11.28 -12.40
C TRP A 76 1.96 -10.60 -13.73
N GLY A 77 2.61 -9.49 -13.96
CA GLY A 77 2.53 -8.82 -15.24
C GLY A 77 2.85 -7.34 -15.20
N THR A 78 2.49 -6.68 -16.29
CA THR A 78 2.73 -5.26 -16.51
C THR A 78 1.53 -4.37 -16.18
N GLU A 79 0.42 -4.95 -15.72
CA GLU A 79 -0.85 -4.22 -15.52
C GLU A 79 -0.73 -3.13 -14.44
N GLU A 80 0.08 -3.38 -13.42
CA GLU A 80 0.32 -2.45 -12.31
C GLU A 80 1.58 -1.59 -12.51
N MET A 81 2.30 -1.78 -13.62
CA MET A 81 3.50 -1.02 -13.89
C MET A 81 3.22 0.47 -14.10
N LYS A 82 4.09 1.31 -13.53
CA LYS A 82 4.10 2.76 -13.70
C LYS A 82 5.56 3.20 -13.84
N ASN A 83 6.03 3.31 -15.07
CA ASN A 83 7.42 3.70 -15.36
C ASN A 83 7.55 5.16 -15.82
N SER A 84 6.44 5.89 -15.81
CA SER A 84 6.37 7.35 -15.95
C SER A 84 5.30 7.86 -14.99
N VAL A 85 5.70 8.66 -14.00
CA VAL A 85 4.77 9.19 -13.00
C VAL A 85 4.82 10.71 -13.00
N SER A 86 3.65 11.32 -13.10
CA SER A 86 3.47 12.76 -13.03
C SER A 86 2.64 13.15 -11.80
N ILE A 87 3.14 14.09 -11.01
CA ILE A 87 2.48 14.60 -9.80
C ILE A 87 2.34 16.12 -9.91
N THR A 88 1.09 16.60 -9.89
CA THR A 88 0.85 18.03 -9.81
C THR A 88 1.00 18.52 -8.37
N TYR A 89 1.52 19.73 -8.20
CA TYR A 89 1.58 20.43 -6.92
C TYR A 89 0.90 21.80 -7.01
N THR A 90 0.53 22.36 -5.88
CA THR A 90 -0.27 23.58 -5.80
C THR A 90 0.45 24.71 -5.08
N SER A 91 0.00 25.94 -5.31
CA SER A 91 0.41 27.12 -4.54
C SER A 91 -0.76 28.08 -4.50
N GLY A 92 -1.17 28.47 -3.29
CA GLY A 92 -2.33 29.34 -3.09
C GLY A 92 -3.64 28.77 -3.64
N GLY A 93 -3.83 27.44 -3.52
CA GLY A 93 -5.03 26.75 -3.97
C GLY A 93 -5.13 26.50 -5.48
N SER A 94 -4.09 26.81 -6.26
CA SER A 94 -4.06 26.61 -7.71
C SER A 94 -2.89 25.75 -8.13
N VAL A 95 -3.03 24.97 -9.21
CA VAL A 95 -1.93 24.16 -9.74
C VAL A 95 -0.76 25.08 -10.12
N ALA A 96 0.39 24.85 -9.47
CA ALA A 96 1.61 25.62 -9.69
C ALA A 96 2.56 24.93 -10.69
N GLY A 97 2.47 23.60 -10.82
CA GLY A 97 3.29 22.83 -11.74
C GLY A 97 3.09 21.33 -11.61
N THR A 98 3.92 20.59 -12.36
CA THR A 98 3.92 19.13 -12.38
C THR A 98 5.37 18.64 -12.26
N ALA A 99 5.62 17.73 -11.34
CA ALA A 99 6.86 16.97 -11.26
C ALA A 99 6.69 15.65 -12.00
N ILE A 100 7.71 15.22 -12.74
CA ILE A 100 7.70 14.00 -13.53
C ILE A 100 8.93 13.17 -13.16
N ALA A 101 8.74 11.86 -12.99
CA ALA A 101 9.82 10.89 -12.87
C ALA A 101 9.61 9.76 -13.89
N ASP A 102 10.72 9.31 -14.49
CA ASP A 102 10.73 8.31 -15.55
C ASP A 102 11.81 7.26 -15.29
N ASP A 103 11.47 5.97 -15.46
CA ASP A 103 12.44 4.90 -15.62
C ASP A 103 12.61 4.58 -17.11
N THR A 104 13.59 5.21 -17.75
CA THR A 104 13.86 5.06 -19.18
C THR A 104 14.32 3.65 -19.54
N THR A 105 14.88 2.88 -18.60
CA THR A 105 15.29 1.49 -18.81
C THR A 105 14.06 0.58 -18.90
N ALA A 106 13.13 0.74 -17.96
CA ALA A 106 11.86 0.02 -18.00
C ALA A 106 11.03 0.43 -19.23
N GLN A 107 10.99 1.71 -19.58
CA GLN A 107 10.30 2.20 -20.78
C GLN A 107 10.88 1.60 -22.08
N ALA A 108 12.19 1.42 -22.18
CA ALA A 108 12.82 0.79 -23.33
C ALA A 108 12.44 -0.69 -23.46
N SER A 109 12.18 -1.39 -22.36
CA SER A 109 11.85 -2.81 -22.33
C SER A 109 10.37 -3.10 -22.48
N TYR A 110 9.50 -2.28 -21.87
CA TYR A 110 8.06 -2.54 -21.73
C TYR A 110 7.16 -1.49 -22.37
N GLY A 111 7.73 -0.41 -22.89
CA GLY A 111 6.96 0.75 -23.35
C GLY A 111 6.64 1.72 -22.20
N ILE A 112 6.04 2.85 -22.55
CA ILE A 112 5.64 3.86 -21.56
C ILE A 112 4.33 3.44 -20.89
N MET A 113 4.35 3.34 -19.57
CA MET A 113 3.21 3.09 -18.70
C MET A 113 3.09 4.26 -17.74
N ASP A 114 2.23 5.20 -18.09
CA ASP A 114 2.10 6.48 -17.39
C ASP A 114 1.03 6.44 -16.29
N ALA A 115 1.28 7.18 -15.23
CA ALA A 115 0.32 7.48 -14.17
C ALA A 115 0.39 8.96 -13.79
N SER A 116 -0.78 9.56 -13.54
CA SER A 116 -0.88 10.97 -13.17
C SER A 116 -1.68 11.13 -11.90
N TYR A 117 -1.14 11.89 -10.96
CA TYR A 117 -1.80 12.18 -9.69
C TYR A 117 -1.96 13.69 -9.48
N ALA A 118 -3.21 14.08 -9.22
CA ALA A 118 -3.53 15.46 -8.86
C ALA A 118 -3.47 15.61 -7.34
N THR A 119 -2.47 16.33 -6.84
CA THR A 119 -2.26 16.52 -5.41
C THR A 119 -2.40 17.98 -4.98
N ILE A 120 -2.48 18.20 -3.69
CA ILE A 120 -2.41 19.53 -3.04
C ILE A 120 -1.09 19.71 -2.29
N LEU A 121 -0.02 19.06 -2.74
CA LEU A 121 1.32 19.27 -2.21
C LEU A 121 1.76 20.72 -2.46
N SER A 122 2.38 21.37 -1.47
CA SER A 122 2.86 22.74 -1.61
C SER A 122 4.27 22.85 -2.20
N SER A 123 5.00 21.73 -2.24
CA SER A 123 6.42 21.71 -2.57
C SER A 123 6.70 20.93 -3.86
N PRO A 124 7.38 21.55 -4.86
CA PRO A 124 7.85 20.84 -6.04
C PRO A 124 8.88 19.77 -5.71
N VAL A 125 9.64 19.93 -4.62
CA VAL A 125 10.64 18.96 -4.18
C VAL A 125 9.94 17.71 -3.65
N GLU A 126 8.90 17.86 -2.81
CA GLU A 126 8.11 16.73 -2.31
C GLU A 126 7.37 16.01 -3.45
N ALA A 127 6.81 16.76 -4.41
CA ALA A 127 6.16 16.17 -5.58
C ALA A 127 7.15 15.35 -6.44
N SER A 128 8.38 15.86 -6.62
CA SER A 128 9.44 15.14 -7.35
C SER A 128 9.91 13.89 -6.59
N ALA A 129 10.09 13.99 -5.28
CA ALA A 129 10.47 12.84 -4.44
C ALA A 129 9.38 11.76 -4.48
N LEU A 130 8.11 12.14 -4.38
CA LEU A 130 6.98 11.24 -4.45
C LEU A 130 6.86 10.55 -5.82
N ALA A 131 7.06 11.30 -6.93
CA ALA A 131 7.07 10.74 -8.27
C ALA A 131 8.19 9.70 -8.45
N SER A 132 9.41 10.03 -8.00
CA SER A 132 10.57 9.13 -8.08
C SER A 132 10.37 7.87 -7.25
N TRP A 133 9.80 8.02 -6.06
CA TRP A 133 9.47 6.89 -5.18
C TRP A 133 8.45 5.94 -5.82
N LEU A 134 7.37 6.46 -6.42
CA LEU A 134 6.38 5.64 -7.12
C LEU A 134 6.97 4.91 -8.33
N VAL A 135 7.83 5.55 -9.10
CA VAL A 135 8.54 4.91 -10.21
C VAL A 135 9.44 3.79 -9.67
N GLY A 136 10.19 4.04 -8.60
CA GLY A 136 11.04 3.02 -7.97
C GLY A 136 10.28 1.75 -7.58
N LEU A 137 9.03 1.89 -7.15
CA LEU A 137 8.20 0.76 -6.74
C LEU A 137 7.53 0.01 -7.90
N TYR A 138 7.06 0.75 -8.90
CA TYR A 138 6.15 0.21 -9.91
C TYR A 138 6.76 0.11 -11.32
N ALA A 139 8.03 0.51 -11.52
CA ALA A 139 8.63 0.51 -12.86
C ALA A 139 8.90 -0.88 -13.43
N GLN A 140 9.03 -1.90 -12.58
CA GLN A 140 9.37 -3.26 -12.99
C GLN A 140 8.20 -4.23 -12.77
N PRO A 141 8.03 -5.25 -13.64
CA PRO A 141 7.05 -6.29 -13.39
C PRO A 141 7.49 -7.15 -12.21
N GLN A 142 6.56 -7.41 -11.30
CA GLN A 142 6.81 -8.26 -10.13
C GLN A 142 5.59 -9.09 -9.75
N TYR A 143 5.79 -10.13 -8.93
CA TYR A 143 4.68 -10.85 -8.32
C TYR A 143 4.02 -9.95 -7.27
N ARG A 144 2.70 -9.86 -7.32
CA ARG A 144 1.91 -9.15 -6.32
C ARG A 144 0.84 -10.07 -5.77
N VAL A 145 0.70 -10.10 -4.47
CA VAL A 145 -0.41 -10.79 -3.81
C VAL A 145 -1.61 -9.85 -3.82
N ASP A 146 -2.61 -10.21 -4.62
CA ASP A 146 -3.85 -9.43 -4.77
C ASP A 146 -4.85 -9.73 -3.66
N SER A 147 -5.01 -11.00 -3.33
CA SER A 147 -5.93 -11.39 -2.26
C SER A 147 -5.53 -12.70 -1.59
N LEU A 148 -6.00 -12.87 -0.37
CA LEU A 148 -5.74 -14.03 0.48
C LEU A 148 -7.00 -14.39 1.26
N THR A 149 -7.37 -15.68 1.30
CA THR A 149 -8.51 -16.17 2.06
C THR A 149 -8.06 -17.12 3.18
N VAL A 150 -8.51 -16.84 4.39
CA VAL A 150 -8.27 -17.68 5.57
C VAL A 150 -9.58 -18.30 6.03
N ARG A 151 -9.58 -19.63 6.23
CA ARG A 151 -10.68 -20.33 6.87
C ARG A 151 -10.45 -20.39 8.37
N LEU A 152 -11.29 -19.72 9.14
CA LEU A 152 -11.08 -19.61 10.58
C LEU A 152 -11.20 -20.96 11.31
N GLU A 153 -12.07 -21.86 10.87
CA GLU A 153 -12.21 -23.18 11.49
C GLU A 153 -10.96 -24.05 11.36
N ALA A 154 -10.14 -23.80 10.35
CA ALA A 154 -8.93 -24.58 10.06
C ALA A 154 -7.69 -24.14 10.88
N ILE A 155 -7.78 -23.02 11.61
CA ILE A 155 -6.65 -22.46 12.35
C ILE A 155 -6.85 -22.49 13.87
N SER A 156 -5.76 -22.33 14.64
CA SER A 156 -5.79 -22.33 16.10
C SER A 156 -6.57 -21.12 16.65
N ALA A 157 -7.04 -21.22 17.91
CA ALA A 157 -7.73 -20.12 18.56
C ALA A 157 -6.88 -18.83 18.66
N ALA A 158 -5.57 -18.97 18.86
CA ALA A 158 -4.63 -17.82 18.88
C ALA A 158 -4.56 -17.16 17.50
N ASN A 159 -4.42 -17.97 16.43
CA ASN A 159 -4.40 -17.44 15.07
C ASN A 159 -5.73 -16.81 14.66
N LYS A 160 -6.87 -17.37 15.12
CA LYS A 160 -8.20 -16.73 14.93
C LYS A 160 -8.24 -15.32 15.52
N ALA A 161 -7.76 -15.18 16.75
CA ALA A 161 -7.71 -13.88 17.40
C ALA A 161 -6.85 -12.89 16.61
N SER A 162 -5.65 -13.31 16.16
CA SER A 162 -4.78 -12.46 15.34
C SER A 162 -5.39 -12.06 14.01
N VAL A 163 -6.07 -12.99 13.31
CA VAL A 163 -6.74 -12.71 12.03
C VAL A 163 -7.94 -11.76 12.22
N LEU A 164 -8.72 -11.95 13.28
CA LEU A 164 -9.89 -11.11 13.57
C LEU A 164 -9.52 -9.75 14.18
N ASP A 165 -8.28 -9.60 14.63
CA ASP A 165 -7.77 -8.33 15.17
C ASP A 165 -7.20 -7.42 14.07
N LEU A 166 -6.98 -7.94 12.87
CA LEU A 166 -6.51 -7.14 11.74
C LEU A 166 -7.54 -6.10 11.29
N GLU A 167 -7.05 -4.93 10.92
CA GLU A 167 -7.83 -3.80 10.42
C GLU A 167 -7.34 -3.32 9.06
N LEU A 168 -8.09 -2.41 8.44
CA LEU A 168 -7.67 -1.73 7.21
C LEU A 168 -6.40 -0.92 7.49
N GLY A 169 -5.47 -0.95 6.53
CA GLY A 169 -4.17 -0.30 6.65
C GLY A 169 -3.15 -1.07 7.50
N ASP A 170 -3.52 -2.21 8.10
CA ASP A 170 -2.55 -3.07 8.76
C ASP A 170 -1.63 -3.73 7.74
N VAL A 171 -0.35 -3.84 8.12
CA VAL A 171 0.69 -4.42 7.27
C VAL A 171 1.01 -5.82 7.73
N VAL A 172 0.90 -6.79 6.84
CA VAL A 172 1.11 -8.21 7.09
C VAL A 172 2.15 -8.78 6.13
N LYS A 173 2.71 -9.93 6.51
CA LYS A 173 3.66 -10.66 5.67
C LYS A 173 2.97 -11.86 5.04
N VAL A 174 3.17 -12.07 3.74
CA VAL A 174 2.67 -13.23 3.00
C VAL A 174 3.85 -13.99 2.41
N GLU A 175 3.91 -15.28 2.69
CA GLU A 175 4.92 -16.18 2.14
C GLU A 175 4.24 -17.27 1.30
N PHE A 176 4.70 -17.44 0.07
CA PHE A 176 4.20 -18.47 -0.82
C PHE A 176 5.32 -19.07 -1.66
N THR A 177 5.13 -20.29 -2.11
CA THR A 177 6.08 -20.97 -3.00
C THR A 177 5.40 -21.19 -4.35
N PRO A 178 5.78 -20.44 -5.40
CA PRO A 178 5.24 -20.64 -6.73
C PRO A 178 5.56 -22.04 -7.25
N SER A 179 4.59 -22.66 -7.92
CA SER A 179 4.79 -23.97 -8.54
C SER A 179 5.91 -23.91 -9.58
N GLY A 180 6.92 -24.75 -9.40
CA GLY A 180 8.05 -24.87 -10.35
C GLY A 180 9.27 -23.99 -10.07
N ILE A 181 9.20 -23.03 -9.14
CA ILE A 181 10.35 -22.14 -8.80
C ILE A 181 11.10 -22.66 -7.58
N GLY A 182 10.45 -23.37 -6.67
CA GLY A 182 11.11 -24.02 -5.50
C GLY A 182 11.60 -23.09 -4.40
N ALA A 183 11.67 -21.80 -4.64
CA ALA A 183 12.02 -20.77 -3.65
C ALA A 183 10.75 -20.15 -3.05
N VAL A 184 10.81 -19.82 -1.75
CA VAL A 184 9.75 -19.05 -1.09
C VAL A 184 9.83 -17.60 -1.54
N VAL A 185 8.72 -17.05 -2.00
CA VAL A 185 8.55 -15.62 -2.22
C VAL A 185 7.89 -15.04 -0.98
N SER A 186 8.49 -13.98 -0.45
CA SER A 186 7.99 -13.26 0.72
C SER A 186 7.64 -11.84 0.32
N GLN A 187 6.42 -11.42 0.67
CA GLN A 187 5.97 -10.05 0.41
C GLN A 187 5.37 -9.43 1.67
N ILE A 188 5.64 -8.16 1.88
CA ILE A 188 4.94 -7.34 2.86
C ILE A 188 3.85 -6.59 2.12
N VAL A 189 2.63 -6.68 2.64
CA VAL A 189 1.42 -6.19 2.00
C VAL A 189 0.55 -5.45 3.01
N SER A 190 -0.15 -4.43 2.55
CA SER A 190 -1.15 -3.69 3.31
C SER A 190 -2.54 -4.26 3.05
N ILE A 191 -3.40 -4.21 4.06
CA ILE A 191 -4.80 -4.65 3.96
C ILE A 191 -5.66 -3.48 3.49
N ASP A 192 -6.21 -3.60 2.28
CA ASP A 192 -7.08 -2.58 1.69
C ASP A 192 -8.56 -2.88 1.92
N GLN A 193 -8.92 -4.17 1.99
CA GLN A 193 -10.29 -4.59 2.23
C GLN A 193 -10.34 -5.89 3.03
N ILE A 194 -11.33 -5.99 3.92
CA ILE A 194 -11.63 -7.21 4.68
C ILE A 194 -13.07 -7.61 4.36
N SER A 195 -13.25 -8.86 3.93
CA SER A 195 -14.56 -9.44 3.65
C SER A 195 -14.76 -10.70 4.46
N HIS A 196 -15.94 -10.86 5.05
CA HIS A 196 -16.32 -12.04 5.82
C HIS A 196 -17.44 -12.79 5.11
N GLU A 197 -17.24 -14.08 4.85
CA GLU A 197 -18.26 -14.99 4.40
C GLU A 197 -18.56 -15.99 5.52
N ILE A 198 -19.75 -15.85 6.11
CA ILE A 198 -20.15 -16.65 7.28
C ILE A 198 -21.31 -17.56 6.87
N SER A 199 -21.11 -18.86 7.06
CA SER A 199 -22.13 -19.89 6.89
C SER A 199 -22.32 -20.68 8.20
N ILE A 200 -23.18 -21.71 8.17
CA ILE A 200 -23.42 -22.55 9.35
C ILE A 200 -22.15 -23.30 9.77
N ASP A 201 -21.32 -23.74 8.80
CA ASP A 201 -20.18 -24.62 9.01
C ASP A 201 -18.84 -23.94 8.70
N SER A 202 -18.81 -22.71 8.24
CA SER A 202 -17.56 -22.02 7.85
C SER A 202 -17.62 -20.52 8.05
N HIS A 203 -16.47 -19.98 8.41
CA HIS A 203 -16.22 -18.54 8.42
C HIS A 203 -14.91 -18.29 7.66
N ASP A 204 -15.02 -17.83 6.43
CA ASP A 204 -13.91 -17.46 5.58
C ASP A 204 -13.72 -15.94 5.67
N VAL A 205 -12.46 -15.52 5.87
CA VAL A 205 -12.05 -14.11 5.86
C VAL A 205 -11.16 -13.90 4.66
N THR A 206 -11.54 -13.00 3.78
CA THR A 206 -10.77 -12.63 2.59
C THR A 206 -10.22 -11.23 2.75
N PHE A 207 -8.92 -11.10 2.61
CA PHE A 207 -8.19 -9.85 2.57
C PHE A 207 -7.88 -9.49 1.13
N THR A 208 -8.25 -8.29 0.68
CA THR A 208 -7.70 -7.69 -0.52
C THR A 208 -6.47 -6.89 -0.12
N LEU A 209 -5.39 -7.07 -0.84
CA LEU A 209 -4.07 -6.65 -0.44
C LEU A 209 -3.44 -5.76 -1.51
N SER A 210 -2.70 -4.77 -1.07
CA SER A 210 -1.78 -4.01 -1.90
C SER A 210 -0.35 -4.16 -1.40
N GLU A 211 0.61 -3.84 -2.25
CA GLU A 211 2.00 -3.86 -1.85
C GLU A 211 2.25 -2.83 -0.75
N ALA A 212 2.71 -3.28 0.41
CA ALA A 212 3.19 -2.37 1.42
C ALA A 212 4.51 -1.79 0.92
N LEU A 213 4.54 -0.49 0.83
CA LEU A 213 5.63 0.29 0.27
C LEU A 213 6.79 0.34 1.28
N ALA A 214 7.42 -0.81 1.52
CA ALA A 214 8.44 -0.94 2.55
C ALA A 214 9.64 -0.02 2.27
N ALA A 215 9.92 0.88 3.21
CA ALA A 215 11.17 1.60 3.25
C ALA A 215 12.31 0.61 3.59
N PHE A 216 13.50 0.86 3.06
CA PHE A 216 14.72 0.14 3.43
C PHE A 216 14.91 0.22 4.96
N ILE A 217 14.88 -0.92 5.62
CA ILE A 217 15.15 -1.03 7.07
C ILE A 217 16.53 -1.65 7.22
N LEU A 218 17.49 -0.89 7.72
CA LEU A 218 18.84 -1.38 7.96
C LEU A 218 18.80 -2.61 8.89
N ASP A 219 19.51 -3.68 8.52
CA ASP A 219 19.58 -4.93 9.28
C ASP A 219 18.30 -5.81 9.24
N ASP A 220 17.32 -5.48 8.41
CA ASP A 220 16.21 -6.38 8.12
C ASP A 220 16.65 -7.45 7.10
N SER A 221 16.27 -8.69 7.34
CA SER A 221 16.66 -9.82 6.51
C SER A 221 16.00 -9.86 5.12
N ILE A 222 15.04 -8.96 4.87
CA ILE A 222 14.26 -8.88 3.65
C ILE A 222 14.48 -7.54 2.95
N PHE A 223 14.52 -6.43 3.70
CA PHE A 223 14.63 -5.05 3.20
C PHE A 223 15.93 -4.34 3.57
N GLY A 224 16.85 -5.00 4.22
CA GLY A 224 18.12 -4.46 4.68
C GLY A 224 19.34 -5.15 4.10
N VAL A 225 19.20 -5.93 3.04
CA VAL A 225 20.31 -6.61 2.39
C VAL A 225 21.02 -5.63 1.45
N LEU A 226 22.21 -5.20 1.83
CA LEU A 226 23.07 -4.35 1.00
C LEU A 226 23.39 -5.12 -0.31
N ASP A 227 23.16 -4.50 -1.45
CA ASP A 227 23.28 -5.00 -2.83
C ASP A 227 22.00 -5.62 -3.45
N ASP A 228 20.94 -5.84 -2.68
CA ASP A 228 19.69 -6.40 -3.20
C ASP A 228 18.50 -5.44 -3.05
N ASP A 229 18.61 -4.45 -2.15
CA ASP A 229 17.53 -3.51 -1.84
C ASP A 229 17.87 -2.07 -2.25
N ILE A 230 16.85 -1.32 -2.66
CA ILE A 230 16.99 0.09 -3.03
C ILE A 230 17.06 0.94 -1.77
N LEU A 231 18.17 1.65 -1.59
CA LEU A 231 18.27 2.71 -0.60
C LEU A 231 17.26 3.83 -0.95
N GLY A 232 16.16 3.91 -0.21
CA GLY A 232 15.23 5.02 -0.30
C GLY A 232 15.86 6.30 0.29
N PHE A 233 16.28 7.24 -0.56
CA PHE A 233 16.66 8.59 -0.18
C PHE A 233 15.56 9.57 -0.52
#